data_3f7e8a09371734ec4d6906b8d4a716a5
#
_entry.id   3f7e8a09371734ec4d6906b8d4a716a5
#
_cell.length_a   1.000
_cell.length_b   1.000
_cell.length_c   1.000
_cell.angle_alpha   90.00
_cell.angle_beta   90.00
_cell.angle_gamma   90.00
#
_symmetry.space_group_name_H-M   'P 1'
#
loop_
_entity.id
_entity.type
_entity.pdbx_description
1 polymer ?
#
loop_
_entity_poly.entity_id
_entity_poly.type
_entity_poly.pdbx_seq_one_letter_code
_entity_poly.pdbx_strand_id
1 'polypeptide(L)'
;MIIVGDIGNTDTKICLVNSKNKIVKKIILNSKNINSSLLKKSLSNLNLKNIFIKKCLFCSVVPKSFNIIKNFLNRNYKIKSY
;
A
#
# COMPACT_ATOMS: atom_id res chain seq x y z
N MET A 1 -0.18 13.61 0.60
CA MET A 1 0.63 12.39 0.31
C MET A 1 -0.12 11.48 -0.64
N ILE A 2 0.61 10.72 -1.40
CA ILE A 2 0.07 9.74 -2.33
C ILE A 2 0.69 8.39 -1.99
N ILE A 3 -0.13 7.33 -2.02
CA ILE A 3 0.38 5.97 -1.94
C ILE A 3 0.48 5.44 -3.36
N VAL A 4 1.64 4.90 -3.71
CA VAL A 4 1.87 4.25 -4.99
C VAL A 4 2.37 2.84 -4.73
N GLY A 5 1.72 1.86 -5.32
CA GLY A 5 2.08 0.47 -5.15
C GLY A 5 2.30 -0.24 -6.47
N ASP A 6 3.22 -1.18 -6.45
CA ASP A 6 3.53 -2.06 -7.58
C ASP A 6 3.48 -3.50 -7.08
N ILE A 7 2.49 -4.25 -7.56
CA ILE A 7 2.28 -5.63 -7.12
C ILE A 7 2.73 -6.57 -8.22
N GLY A 8 3.92 -7.11 -8.06
CA GLY A 8 4.48 -8.12 -8.96
C GLY A 8 4.20 -9.53 -8.46
N ASN A 9 4.61 -10.52 -9.25
CA ASN A 9 4.43 -11.92 -8.88
C ASN A 9 5.26 -12.32 -7.66
N THR A 10 6.43 -11.72 -7.49
CA THR A 10 7.35 -12.04 -6.39
C THR A 10 7.28 -11.00 -5.29
N ASP A 11 7.44 -9.73 -5.64
CA ASP A 11 7.51 -8.64 -4.68
C ASP A 11 6.40 -7.63 -4.88
N THR A 12 5.91 -7.08 -3.77
CA THR A 12 4.99 -5.96 -3.75
C THR A 12 5.70 -4.78 -3.09
N LYS A 13 5.75 -3.65 -3.81
CA LYS A 13 6.36 -2.41 -3.30
C LYS A 13 5.27 -1.39 -3.04
N ILE A 14 5.28 -0.81 -1.86
CA ILE A 14 4.33 0.25 -1.50
C ILE A 14 5.13 1.46 -1.05
N CYS A 15 4.93 2.58 -1.74
CA CYS A 15 5.65 3.82 -1.50
C CYS A 15 4.71 4.93 -1.03
N LEU A 16 5.19 5.71 -0.08
CA LEU A 16 4.53 6.94 0.35
C LEU A 16 5.27 8.09 -0.31
N VAL A 17 4.56 8.90 -1.10
CA VAL A 17 5.14 9.95 -1.93
C VAL A 17 4.57 11.30 -1.48
N ASN A 18 5.46 12.31 -1.31
CA ASN A 18 5.04 13.64 -0.88
C ASN A 18 4.64 14.53 -2.07
N SER A 19 4.24 15.76 -1.78
CA SER A 19 3.80 16.73 -2.79
C SER A 19 4.89 17.14 -3.77
N LYS A 20 6.15 16.88 -3.43
CA LYS A 20 7.30 17.16 -4.31
C LYS A 20 7.71 15.95 -5.13
N ASN A 21 6.85 14.92 -5.18
CA ASN A 21 7.07 13.67 -5.92
C ASN A 21 8.28 12.88 -5.43
N LYS A 22 8.62 13.02 -4.15
CA LYS A 22 9.71 12.27 -3.55
C LYS A 22 9.15 11.14 -2.68
N ILE A 23 9.82 9.98 -2.74
CA ILE A 23 9.48 8.84 -1.89
C ILE A 23 9.94 9.14 -0.47
N VAL A 24 8.97 9.23 0.44
CA VAL A 24 9.25 9.48 1.86
C VAL A 24 9.52 8.17 2.58
N LYS A 25 8.74 7.14 2.28
CA LYS A 25 8.89 5.81 2.85
C LYS A 25 8.54 4.76 1.81
N LYS A 26 9.18 3.60 1.93
CA LYS A 26 8.98 2.48 1.03
C LYS A 26 8.98 1.19 1.82
N ILE A 27 8.03 0.31 1.54
CA ILE A 27 8.03 -1.04 2.09
C ILE A 27 7.98 -2.04 0.96
N ILE A 28 8.62 -3.19 1.19
CA ILE A 28 8.65 -4.29 0.22
C ILE A 28 8.11 -5.53 0.93
N LEU A 29 7.14 -6.18 0.30
CA LEU A 29 6.50 -7.38 0.82
C LEU A 29 6.63 -8.51 -0.19
N ASN A 30 6.68 -9.74 0.30
CA ASN A 30 6.58 -10.91 -0.56
C ASN A 30 5.13 -11.06 -0.99
N SER A 31 4.88 -11.02 -2.31
CA SER A 31 3.51 -11.04 -2.85
C SER A 31 2.73 -12.30 -2.45
N LYS A 32 3.41 -13.42 -2.29
CA LYS A 32 2.77 -14.69 -1.91
C LYS A 32 2.29 -14.72 -0.46
N ASN A 33 2.83 -13.83 0.39
CA ASN A 33 2.55 -13.84 1.82
C ASN A 33 1.61 -12.70 2.25
N ILE A 34 1.04 -11.98 1.31
CA ILE A 34 0.19 -10.85 1.63
C ILE A 34 -1.11 -11.32 2.29
N ASN A 35 -1.33 -10.85 3.52
CA ASN A 35 -2.54 -11.07 4.28
C ASN A 35 -2.73 -9.90 5.26
N SER A 36 -3.86 -9.89 5.96
CA SER A 36 -4.18 -8.78 6.88
C SER A 36 -3.16 -8.60 7.99
N SER A 37 -2.62 -9.71 8.52
CA SER A 37 -1.63 -9.63 9.60
C SER A 37 -0.32 -8.99 9.13
N LEU A 38 0.16 -9.41 7.97
CA LEU A 38 1.39 -8.85 7.39
C LEU A 38 1.19 -7.37 7.05
N LEU A 39 0.05 -7.02 6.47
CA LEU A 39 -0.25 -5.63 6.12
C LEU A 39 -0.35 -4.74 7.35
N LYS A 40 -1.00 -5.22 8.40
CA LYS A 40 -1.10 -4.48 9.65
C LYS A 40 0.27 -4.16 10.22
N LYS A 41 1.15 -5.15 10.26
CA LYS A 41 2.50 -4.99 10.77
C LYS A 41 3.33 -4.06 9.89
N SER A 42 3.28 -4.26 8.59
CA SER A 42 4.12 -3.52 7.64
C SER A 42 3.67 -2.07 7.45
N LEU A 43 2.36 -1.84 7.35
CA LEU A 43 1.82 -0.51 7.12
C LEU A 43 1.79 0.35 8.37
N SER A 44 1.92 -0.25 9.56
CA SER A 44 1.99 0.52 10.81
C SER A 44 3.17 1.50 10.80
N ASN A 45 4.24 1.17 10.10
CA ASN A 45 5.43 2.03 9.99
C ASN A 45 5.21 3.26 9.12
N LEU A 46 4.15 3.28 8.32
CA LEU A 46 3.84 4.43 7.45
C LEU A 46 3.04 5.51 8.16
N ASN A 47 2.51 5.22 9.36
CA ASN A 47 1.74 6.19 10.16
C ASN A 47 0.55 6.78 9.39
N LEU A 48 -0.16 5.95 8.63
CA LEU A 48 -1.22 6.39 7.72
C LEU A 48 -2.40 7.07 8.42
N LYS A 49 -2.64 6.77 9.71
CA LYS A 49 -3.73 7.38 10.47
C LYS A 49 -3.55 8.87 10.70
N ASN A 50 -2.30 9.35 10.65
CA ASN A 50 -1.96 10.74 10.94
C ASN A 50 -1.56 11.51 9.68
N ILE A 51 -1.79 10.94 8.50
CA ILE A 51 -1.40 11.53 7.22
C ILE A 51 -2.62 11.61 6.32
N PHE A 52 -2.81 12.76 5.65
CA PHE A 52 -3.83 12.86 4.62
C PHE A 52 -3.33 12.18 3.34
N ILE A 53 -4.08 11.20 2.85
CA ILE A 53 -3.77 10.49 1.61
C ILE A 53 -4.70 11.00 0.51
N LYS A 54 -4.14 11.73 -0.42
CA LYS A 54 -4.89 12.31 -1.54
C LYS A 54 -5.31 11.27 -2.56
N LYS A 55 -4.41 10.34 -2.88
CA LYS A 55 -4.64 9.26 -3.84
C LYS A 55 -3.89 8.01 -3.43
N CYS A 56 -4.42 6.87 -3.86
CA CYS A 56 -3.78 5.58 -3.66
C CYS A 56 -3.89 4.80 -4.96
N LEU A 57 -2.76 4.61 -5.65
CA LEU A 57 -2.70 4.03 -6.98
C LEU A 57 -1.86 2.76 -6.96
N PHE A 58 -2.37 1.71 -7.59
CA PHE A 58 -1.65 0.44 -7.70
C PHE A 58 -1.56 -0.02 -9.14
N CYS A 59 -0.39 -0.53 -9.50
CA CYS A 59 -0.19 -1.32 -10.71
C CYS A 59 -0.03 -2.77 -10.27
N SER A 60 -0.84 -3.68 -10.80
CA SER A 60 -0.85 -5.06 -10.31
C SER A 60 -0.94 -6.05 -11.45
N VAL A 61 -0.10 -7.09 -11.37
CA VAL A 61 -0.23 -8.30 -12.21
C VAL A 61 -0.82 -9.46 -11.41
N VAL A 62 -1.18 -9.22 -10.13
CA VAL A 62 -1.76 -10.24 -9.24
C VAL A 62 -3.05 -9.68 -8.64
N PRO A 63 -4.20 -9.83 -9.32
CA PRO A 63 -5.47 -9.24 -8.85
C PRO A 63 -5.86 -9.65 -7.44
N LYS A 64 -5.58 -10.89 -7.04
CA LYS A 64 -5.89 -11.37 -5.69
C LYS A 64 -5.16 -10.56 -4.63
N SER A 65 -3.87 -10.32 -4.82
CA SER A 65 -3.07 -9.53 -3.88
C SER A 65 -3.53 -8.08 -3.84
N PHE A 66 -3.87 -7.51 -4.99
CA PHE A 66 -4.42 -6.16 -5.04
C PHE A 66 -5.72 -6.05 -4.23
N ASN A 67 -6.62 -7.02 -4.39
CA ASN A 67 -7.89 -6.99 -3.66
C ASN A 67 -7.69 -7.09 -2.14
N ILE A 68 -6.73 -7.87 -1.69
CA ILE A 68 -6.41 -7.97 -0.25
C ILE A 68 -5.93 -6.62 0.26
N ILE A 69 -5.01 -5.99 -0.44
CA ILE A 69 -4.45 -4.68 -0.05
C ILE A 69 -5.53 -3.59 -0.10
N LYS A 70 -6.29 -3.54 -1.18
CA LYS A 70 -7.38 -2.58 -1.38
C LYS A 70 -8.38 -2.65 -0.23
N ASN A 71 -8.84 -3.86 0.09
CA ASN A 71 -9.81 -4.06 1.16
C ASN A 71 -9.23 -3.70 2.53
N PHE A 72 -7.97 -4.03 2.76
CA PHE A 72 -7.29 -3.69 4.01
C PHE A 72 -7.20 -2.17 4.21
N LEU A 73 -6.78 -1.44 3.18
CA LEU A 73 -6.65 0.02 3.25
C LEU A 73 -8.00 0.69 3.45
N ASN A 74 -9.03 0.21 2.75
CA ASN A 74 -10.36 0.77 2.90
C ASN A 74 -10.93 0.51 4.30
N ARG A 75 -10.78 -0.72 4.80
CA ARG A 75 -11.35 -1.13 6.09
C ARG A 75 -10.66 -0.45 7.27
N ASN A 76 -9.33 -0.34 7.23
CA ASN A 76 -8.57 0.13 8.38
C ASN A 76 -8.25 1.62 8.35
N TYR A 77 -8.17 2.22 7.17
CA TYR A 77 -7.78 3.63 7.03
C TYR A 77 -8.76 4.46 6.20
N LYS A 78 -9.82 3.82 5.69
CA LYS A 78 -10.80 4.47 4.81
C LYS A 78 -10.14 5.07 3.55
N ILE A 79 -9.10 4.42 3.07
CA ILE A 79 -8.37 4.82 1.87
C ILE A 79 -8.89 4.01 0.69
N LYS A 80 -9.31 4.70 -0.37
CA LYS A 80 -9.79 4.08 -1.59
C LYS A 80 -8.64 3.89 -2.56
N SER A 81 -8.43 2.65 -3.02
CA SER A 81 -7.34 2.30 -3.93
C SER A 81 -7.83 2.09 -5.35
N TYR A 82 -7.02 2.48 -6.31
CA TYR A 82 -7.32 2.35 -7.73
C TYR A 82 -6.20 1.60 -8.45
#